data_ad4408004acc6776195433449809997c
#
_entry.id   ad4408004acc6776195433449809997c
#
_cell.length_a   1.000
_cell.length_b   1.000
_cell.length_c   1.000
_cell.angle_alpha   90.00
_cell.angle_beta   90.00
_cell.angle_gamma   90.00
#
_symmetry.space_group_name_H-M   'P 1'
#
loop_
_entity.id
_entity.type
_entity.pdbx_description
1 polymer ?
#
loop_
_entity_poly.entity_id
_entity_poly.type
_entity_poly.pdbx_seq_one_letter_code
_entity_poly.pdbx_strand_id
1 'polypeptide(L)'
;MATRPLALWSRLLVAGLATRNGTSARRPAGGAEVNDRGTVSEAIDRVGIVVNSVSPALARRIALAAQGMGRPAPASVGTRQLNGFMDRIATLQLDSVNVFERSHYLPAFARLGAYDKATLDRLIFGPRSAYTEYWAHVAAVIPMVDRPLFHHRMEFMRDKYLTGWSHENPGVVDWVLGELRDRGVVRASELEHPSGKGEGGWWGWSLVKLALERLWLAGDVVTAGRTRFERSYALAETGVPRDILNTVIDPVDAKRTLVAKAVNALGIGTVSDIKDYYRMRDDDTKLALADLVDAGTVERVTVAGWNQPAYLDVGARMPRRIESAALLSPFDPIVWERERNLRLFDFHYRIEIYTPEPKRIYGYYSLPVLVDDQIVGRIDLKNDRQNRVLRVQSAWREPHATPGVEQRIVPLLESVSAWQGHESVEFAGRGDLSAHLQAAWHAR
;
A
#
# COMPACT_ATOMS: atom_id res chain seq x y z
N MET A 1 6.16 23.93 -6.22
CA MET A 1 4.67 23.95 -6.17
C MET A 1 4.16 22.54 -6.12
N ALA A 2 3.44 22.19 -5.07
CA ALA A 2 3.23 20.83 -4.62
C ALA A 2 2.06 20.15 -5.35
N THR A 3 2.34 18.97 -5.86
CA THR A 3 1.35 18.02 -6.40
C THR A 3 0.54 17.38 -5.25
N ARG A 4 -0.68 17.89 -5.02
CA ARG A 4 -1.61 17.40 -3.97
C ARG A 4 -2.74 16.45 -4.40
N PRO A 5 -2.75 15.77 -5.56
CA PRO A 5 -4.00 15.17 -6.08
C PRO A 5 -4.35 13.77 -5.56
N LEU A 6 -3.38 12.89 -5.29
CA LEU A 6 -3.69 11.48 -4.99
C LEU A 6 -4.28 11.25 -3.59
N ALA A 7 -3.90 12.06 -2.62
CA ALA A 7 -4.37 11.91 -1.24
C ALA A 7 -5.86 12.24 -1.04
N LEU A 8 -6.49 12.97 -1.93
CA LEU A 8 -7.92 13.30 -1.83
C LEU A 8 -8.80 12.19 -2.40
N TRP A 9 -8.37 11.53 -3.47
CA TRP A 9 -9.06 10.35 -3.99
C TRP A 9 -9.07 9.21 -2.98
N SER A 10 -7.97 9.02 -2.24
CA SER A 10 -7.95 8.04 -1.15
C SER A 10 -8.98 8.36 -0.07
N ARG A 11 -9.21 9.65 0.26
CA ARG A 11 -10.23 10.05 1.24
C ARG A 11 -11.66 9.95 0.72
N LEU A 12 -11.92 10.33 -0.53
CA LEU A 12 -13.26 10.27 -1.12
C LEU A 12 -13.69 8.82 -1.41
N LEU A 13 -12.78 7.97 -1.88
CA LEU A 13 -13.07 6.56 -2.13
C LEU A 13 -13.17 5.75 -0.84
N VAL A 14 -12.33 6.00 0.15
CA VAL A 14 -12.41 5.36 1.47
C VAL A 14 -13.65 5.84 2.23
N ALA A 15 -14.01 7.13 2.18
CA ALA A 15 -15.26 7.63 2.77
C ALA A 15 -16.50 7.01 2.09
N GLY A 16 -16.47 6.82 0.77
CA GLY A 16 -17.57 6.18 0.02
C GLY A 16 -17.75 4.69 0.30
N LEU A 17 -16.72 3.99 0.76
CA LEU A 17 -16.78 2.60 1.22
C LEU A 17 -17.24 2.48 2.69
N ALA A 18 -17.00 3.53 3.51
CA ALA A 18 -17.34 3.53 4.94
C ALA A 18 -18.76 4.04 5.27
N THR A 19 -19.46 4.75 4.38
CA THR A 19 -20.72 5.45 4.69
C THR A 19 -22.01 4.67 4.43
N ARG A 20 -21.98 3.35 4.31
CA ARG A 20 -23.20 2.52 4.22
C ARG A 20 -23.50 1.65 5.43
N ASN A 21 -23.05 2.01 6.61
CA ASN A 21 -23.53 1.43 7.86
C ASN A 21 -24.25 2.53 8.65
N GLY A 22 -25.57 2.64 8.49
CA GLY A 22 -26.43 3.38 9.40
C GLY A 22 -27.38 4.38 8.76
N THR A 23 -28.47 3.90 8.20
CA THR A 23 -29.78 4.58 8.32
C THR A 23 -30.89 3.54 8.30
N SER A 24 -31.51 3.37 9.45
CA SER A 24 -32.74 2.64 9.69
C SER A 24 -33.90 3.33 8.95
N ALA A 25 -34.43 2.69 7.91
CA ALA A 25 -35.73 3.05 7.35
C ALA A 25 -36.76 2.03 7.84
N ARG A 26 -37.78 2.52 8.51
CA ARG A 26 -39.00 1.78 8.97
C ARG A 26 -39.64 1.03 7.83
N ARG A 27 -39.91 -0.26 8.04
CA ARG A 27 -40.76 -1.12 7.20
C ARG A 27 -42.26 -0.92 7.59
N PRO A 28 -43.17 -0.98 6.63
CA PRO A 28 -44.58 -1.34 6.91
C PRO A 28 -44.72 -2.87 7.01
N ALA A 29 -45.62 -3.29 7.87
CA ALA A 29 -45.95 -4.67 8.19
C ALA A 29 -46.71 -5.36 7.07
N GLY A 30 -46.47 -6.65 6.84
CA GLY A 30 -47.38 -7.56 6.17
C GLY A 30 -46.68 -8.73 5.47
N GLY A 31 -46.79 -9.95 6.08
CA GLY A 31 -46.98 -11.23 5.37
C GLY A 31 -45.79 -12.15 5.18
N ALA A 32 -45.75 -13.21 6.03
CA ALA A 32 -45.42 -14.63 5.80
C ALA A 32 -44.02 -15.03 5.30
N GLU A 33 -43.27 -15.62 6.23
CA GLU A 33 -42.45 -16.85 6.21
C GLU A 33 -41.78 -17.31 4.92
N VAL A 34 -40.42 -17.28 4.93
CA VAL A 34 -39.57 -18.48 4.83
C VAL A 34 -38.27 -18.19 5.61
N ASN A 35 -38.06 -18.97 6.63
CA ASN A 35 -36.89 -18.94 7.50
C ASN A 35 -35.84 -19.88 6.91
N ASP A 36 -34.78 -19.35 6.33
CA ASP A 36 -33.48 -20.02 6.27
C ASP A 36 -32.37 -19.01 5.92
N ARG A 37 -31.91 -18.27 6.92
CA ARG A 37 -30.63 -17.55 6.89
C ARG A 37 -29.96 -17.76 8.25
N GLY A 38 -29.31 -18.90 8.38
CA GLY A 38 -28.23 -19.01 9.35
C GLY A 38 -27.23 -17.90 9.06
N THR A 39 -26.97 -17.02 10.02
CA THR A 39 -26.07 -15.91 9.85
C THR A 39 -24.66 -16.44 9.54
N VAL A 40 -23.95 -15.81 8.63
CA VAL A 40 -22.56 -16.12 8.26
C VAL A 40 -21.65 -16.24 9.49
N SER A 41 -22.00 -15.60 10.61
CA SER A 41 -21.35 -15.70 11.91
C SER A 41 -21.47 -17.11 12.52
N GLU A 42 -22.62 -17.81 12.38
CA GLU A 42 -22.83 -19.15 12.95
C GLU A 42 -22.11 -20.25 12.16
N ALA A 43 -21.85 -20.05 10.87
CA ALA A 43 -21.11 -21.01 10.07
C ALA A 43 -19.61 -21.05 10.44
N ILE A 44 -19.05 -19.90 10.86
CA ILE A 44 -17.65 -19.78 11.29
C ILE A 44 -17.42 -20.37 12.68
N ASP A 45 -18.45 -20.36 13.56
CA ASP A 45 -18.35 -20.91 14.93
C ASP A 45 -18.53 -22.44 15.00
N ARG A 46 -18.99 -23.10 13.92
CA ARG A 46 -19.25 -24.55 13.92
C ARG A 46 -18.04 -25.45 13.64
N VAL A 47 -16.91 -24.88 13.22
CA VAL A 47 -15.68 -25.66 13.04
C VAL A 47 -14.94 -25.71 14.38
N GLY A 48 -15.20 -26.77 15.15
CA GLY A 48 -14.50 -27.09 16.40
C GLY A 48 -13.03 -27.41 16.12
N ILE A 49 -12.14 -26.42 16.25
CA ILE A 49 -10.74 -26.54 15.82
C ILE A 49 -9.82 -26.39 17.00
N VAL A 50 -8.80 -27.24 17.03
CA VAL A 50 -7.60 -27.07 17.81
C VAL A 50 -7.00 -25.72 17.50
N VAL A 51 -7.25 -24.74 18.33
CA VAL A 51 -6.73 -23.39 18.13
C VAL A 51 -5.29 -23.39 18.64
N ASN A 52 -4.33 -23.47 17.70
CA ASN A 52 -2.94 -23.25 18.04
C ASN A 52 -2.76 -21.83 18.55
N SER A 53 -2.12 -21.69 19.71
CA SER A 53 -1.84 -20.40 20.32
C SER A 53 -0.48 -19.88 19.86
N VAL A 54 -0.44 -18.66 19.38
CA VAL A 54 0.77 -17.96 18.93
C VAL A 54 1.08 -16.83 19.92
N SER A 55 2.32 -16.72 20.37
CA SER A 55 2.72 -15.57 21.19
C SER A 55 2.77 -14.28 20.37
N PRO A 56 2.52 -13.09 20.94
CA PRO A 56 2.60 -11.81 20.23
C PRO A 56 3.97 -11.58 19.57
N ALA A 57 5.05 -11.96 20.27
CA ALA A 57 6.40 -11.86 19.73
C ALA A 57 6.63 -12.77 18.51
N LEU A 58 6.06 -13.98 18.51
CA LEU A 58 6.12 -14.86 17.34
C LEU A 58 5.26 -14.32 16.19
N ALA A 59 4.05 -13.84 16.47
CA ALA A 59 3.17 -13.24 15.47
C ALA A 59 3.88 -12.06 14.76
N ARG A 60 4.56 -11.19 15.51
CA ARG A 60 5.35 -10.09 14.99
C ARG A 60 6.49 -10.58 14.08
N ARG A 61 7.24 -11.59 14.51
CA ARG A 61 8.33 -12.16 13.70
C ARG A 61 7.83 -12.87 12.44
N ILE A 62 6.69 -13.57 12.51
CA ILE A 62 6.05 -14.16 11.32
C ILE A 62 5.69 -13.05 10.33
N ALA A 63 5.02 -11.98 10.80
CA ALA A 63 4.63 -10.86 9.96
C ALA A 63 5.82 -10.18 9.26
N LEU A 64 6.91 -9.95 9.99
CA LEU A 64 8.13 -9.37 9.43
C LEU A 64 8.82 -10.30 8.42
N ALA A 65 8.90 -11.60 8.75
CA ALA A 65 9.53 -12.59 7.89
C ALA A 65 8.76 -12.81 6.57
N ALA A 66 7.42 -12.80 6.61
CA ALA A 66 6.57 -12.87 5.44
C ALA A 66 6.85 -11.71 4.48
N GLN A 67 7.06 -10.53 5.03
CA GLN A 67 7.39 -9.32 4.27
C GLN A 67 8.89 -9.22 3.88
N GLY A 68 9.70 -10.20 4.22
CA GLY A 68 11.10 -10.30 3.80
C GLY A 68 12.12 -9.69 4.74
N MET A 69 11.71 -9.22 5.92
CA MET A 69 12.63 -8.74 6.94
C MET A 69 13.47 -9.88 7.56
N GLY A 70 14.63 -9.56 8.10
CA GLY A 70 15.56 -10.53 8.69
C GLY A 70 16.21 -11.48 7.68
N ARG A 71 16.21 -11.13 6.40
CA ARG A 71 17.05 -11.80 5.38
C ARG A 71 18.35 -11.05 5.22
N PRO A 72 19.47 -11.75 5.02
CA PRO A 72 20.73 -11.08 4.67
C PRO A 72 20.55 -10.21 3.43
N ALA A 73 21.11 -9.00 3.46
CA ALA A 73 21.14 -8.15 2.29
C ALA A 73 21.92 -8.86 1.16
N PRO A 74 21.41 -8.88 -0.07
CA PRO A 74 22.14 -9.47 -1.20
C PRO A 74 23.39 -8.64 -1.51
N ALA A 75 24.43 -9.28 -2.01
CA ALA A 75 25.68 -8.60 -2.41
C ALA A 75 25.43 -7.56 -3.53
N SER A 76 24.40 -7.77 -4.36
CA SER A 76 23.94 -6.82 -5.38
C SER A 76 22.45 -6.96 -5.59
N VAL A 77 21.80 -5.84 -5.90
CA VAL A 77 20.35 -5.78 -6.15
C VAL A 77 20.09 -5.48 -7.63
N GLY A 78 19.62 -6.49 -8.34
CA GLY A 78 19.19 -6.39 -9.72
C GLY A 78 17.71 -6.78 -9.88
N THR A 79 17.29 -6.96 -11.13
CA THR A 79 15.89 -7.30 -11.48
C THR A 79 15.37 -8.54 -10.75
N ARG A 80 16.22 -9.57 -10.56
CA ARG A 80 15.81 -10.81 -9.85
C ARG A 80 15.43 -10.53 -8.40
N GLN A 81 16.23 -9.73 -7.69
CA GLN A 81 15.97 -9.39 -6.28
C GLN A 81 14.74 -8.52 -6.15
N LEU A 82 14.56 -7.57 -7.09
CA LEU A 82 13.38 -6.69 -7.14
C LEU A 82 12.10 -7.48 -7.47
N ASN A 83 12.15 -8.44 -8.40
CA ASN A 83 11.01 -9.34 -8.64
C ASN A 83 10.68 -10.15 -7.38
N GLY A 84 11.67 -10.77 -6.73
CA GLY A 84 11.43 -11.51 -5.49
C GLY A 84 10.92 -10.64 -4.32
N PHE A 85 11.22 -9.35 -4.32
CA PHE A 85 10.59 -8.38 -3.42
C PHE A 85 9.12 -8.16 -3.80
N MET A 86 8.83 -7.88 -5.07
CA MET A 86 7.46 -7.66 -5.56
C MET A 86 6.56 -8.89 -5.38
N ASP A 87 7.07 -10.10 -5.65
CA ASP A 87 6.34 -11.35 -5.42
C ASP A 87 5.92 -11.52 -3.96
N ARG A 88 6.76 -11.07 -3.04
CA ARG A 88 6.51 -11.21 -1.59
C ARG A 88 5.49 -10.23 -1.06
N ILE A 89 5.57 -8.97 -1.49
CA ILE A 89 4.62 -7.94 -1.04
C ILE A 89 3.37 -7.86 -1.91
N ALA A 90 3.38 -8.47 -3.09
CA ALA A 90 2.28 -8.56 -4.07
C ALA A 90 1.64 -7.22 -4.49
N THR A 91 1.85 -6.13 -3.75
CA THR A 91 1.36 -4.79 -4.09
C THR A 91 2.29 -3.72 -3.52
N LEU A 92 2.67 -2.73 -4.34
CA LEU A 92 3.58 -1.65 -3.97
C LEU A 92 2.85 -0.31 -4.13
N GLN A 93 2.51 0.32 -3.01
CA GLN A 93 1.75 1.57 -3.04
C GLN A 93 2.53 2.72 -3.65
N LEU A 94 1.86 3.49 -4.49
CA LEU A 94 2.36 4.72 -5.10
C LEU A 94 1.73 5.94 -4.43
N ASP A 95 2.59 6.89 -4.05
CA ASP A 95 2.16 8.19 -3.54
C ASP A 95 3.00 9.33 -4.14
N SER A 96 2.39 10.50 -4.27
CA SER A 96 3.03 11.69 -4.84
C SER A 96 3.97 12.40 -3.90
N VAL A 97 3.93 12.10 -2.61
CA VAL A 97 4.83 12.69 -1.60
C VAL A 97 6.28 12.39 -1.93
N ASN A 98 7.12 13.42 -1.94
CA ASN A 98 8.54 13.34 -2.28
C ASN A 98 9.37 14.29 -1.41
N VAL A 99 9.25 14.15 -0.09
CA VAL A 99 9.97 14.95 0.90
C VAL A 99 11.38 14.39 1.12
N PHE A 100 11.44 13.13 1.49
CA PHE A 100 12.69 12.37 1.57
C PHE A 100 12.90 11.58 0.27
N GLU A 101 12.02 10.62 0.01
CA GLU A 101 12.01 9.84 -1.22
C GLU A 101 10.56 9.42 -1.54
N ARG A 102 10.29 9.07 -2.81
CA ARG A 102 8.97 8.57 -3.21
C ARG A 102 8.65 7.25 -2.52
N SER A 103 7.38 7.07 -2.21
CA SER A 103 6.85 5.97 -1.40
C SER A 103 7.33 4.58 -1.82
N HIS A 104 7.43 4.32 -3.11
CA HIS A 104 7.71 3.00 -3.68
C HIS A 104 9.19 2.60 -3.68
N TYR A 105 10.13 3.54 -3.45
CA TYR A 105 11.55 3.18 -3.40
C TYR A 105 11.97 2.63 -2.04
N LEU A 106 11.46 3.21 -0.95
CA LEU A 106 11.84 2.83 0.41
C LEU A 106 11.51 1.38 0.79
N PRO A 107 10.35 0.79 0.41
CA PRO A 107 10.05 -0.60 0.76
C PRO A 107 11.05 -1.61 0.19
N ALA A 108 11.55 -1.37 -1.03
CA ALA A 108 12.62 -2.18 -1.61
C ALA A 108 13.96 -1.96 -0.88
N PHE A 109 14.31 -0.70 -0.60
CA PHE A 109 15.52 -0.36 0.16
C PHE A 109 15.52 -0.99 1.57
N ALA A 110 14.39 -0.92 2.27
CA ALA A 110 14.24 -1.48 3.62
C ALA A 110 14.51 -2.99 3.71
N ARG A 111 14.35 -3.71 2.59
CA ARG A 111 14.50 -5.18 2.52
C ARG A 111 15.76 -5.65 1.81
N LEU A 112 16.26 -4.87 0.88
CA LEU A 112 17.34 -5.26 -0.04
C LEU A 112 18.62 -4.42 0.15
N GLY A 113 18.52 -3.29 0.87
CA GLY A 113 19.60 -2.30 0.92
C GLY A 113 19.63 -1.40 -0.33
N ALA A 114 20.76 -0.75 -0.55
CA ALA A 114 20.96 0.18 -1.65
C ALA A 114 20.84 -0.50 -3.02
N TYR A 115 20.16 0.16 -3.96
CA TYR A 115 19.94 -0.32 -5.32
C TYR A 115 19.80 0.85 -6.31
N ASP A 116 19.96 0.57 -7.60
CA ASP A 116 19.69 1.55 -8.65
C ASP A 116 18.18 1.73 -8.85
N LYS A 117 17.66 2.91 -8.50
CA LYS A 117 16.23 3.27 -8.64
C LYS A 117 15.74 3.15 -10.07
N ALA A 118 16.59 3.46 -11.07
CA ALA A 118 16.23 3.32 -12.47
C ALA A 118 15.97 1.86 -12.87
N THR A 119 16.57 0.89 -12.18
CA THR A 119 16.27 -0.52 -12.40
C THR A 119 14.87 -0.88 -11.91
N LEU A 120 14.43 -0.36 -10.77
CA LEU A 120 13.04 -0.54 -10.31
C LEU A 120 12.06 0.18 -11.25
N ASP A 121 12.37 1.42 -11.66
CA ASP A 121 11.49 2.17 -12.58
C ASP A 121 11.31 1.45 -13.92
N ARG A 122 12.39 0.93 -14.50
CA ARG A 122 12.30 0.11 -15.74
C ARG A 122 11.48 -1.16 -15.52
N LEU A 123 11.61 -1.78 -14.35
CA LEU A 123 10.87 -3.01 -14.00
C LEU A 123 9.37 -2.75 -13.92
N ILE A 124 8.94 -1.68 -13.23
CA ILE A 124 7.52 -1.45 -12.91
C ILE A 124 6.81 -0.50 -13.88
N PHE A 125 7.54 0.38 -14.58
CA PHE A 125 6.98 1.38 -15.49
C PHE A 125 7.50 1.27 -16.93
N GLY A 126 8.44 0.37 -17.18
CA GLY A 126 9.05 0.20 -18.50
C GLY A 126 8.09 -0.41 -19.53
N PRO A 127 8.40 -0.28 -20.82
CA PRO A 127 7.64 -0.94 -21.87
C PRO A 127 7.61 -2.47 -21.66
N ARG A 128 6.43 -3.08 -21.82
CA ARG A 128 6.22 -4.52 -21.60
C ARG A 128 6.55 -4.99 -20.18
N SER A 129 6.36 -4.12 -19.20
CA SER A 129 6.52 -4.48 -17.78
C SER A 129 5.63 -5.68 -17.44
N ALA A 130 6.15 -6.60 -16.61
CA ALA A 130 5.36 -7.66 -15.98
C ALA A 130 4.46 -7.12 -14.86
N TYR A 131 4.41 -5.82 -14.67
CA TYR A 131 3.64 -5.12 -13.65
C TYR A 131 2.74 -4.07 -14.29
N THR A 132 1.67 -3.71 -13.58
CA THR A 132 0.74 -2.64 -13.97
C THR A 132 0.31 -1.85 -12.76
N GLU A 133 -0.20 -0.63 -12.96
CA GLU A 133 -0.82 0.13 -11.89
C GLU A 133 -2.31 -0.13 -11.86
N TYR A 134 -2.83 -0.35 -10.66
CA TYR A 134 -4.26 -0.40 -10.42
C TYR A 134 -4.62 0.03 -8.98
N TRP A 135 -5.91 0.20 -8.73
CA TRP A 135 -6.46 0.49 -7.40
C TRP A 135 -6.56 -0.81 -6.58
N ALA A 136 -5.43 -1.26 -6.03
CA ALA A 136 -5.33 -2.45 -5.19
C ALA A 136 -5.48 -2.10 -3.70
N HIS A 137 -4.39 -1.78 -3.00
CA HIS A 137 -4.49 -1.19 -1.65
C HIS A 137 -5.02 0.26 -1.76
N VAL A 138 -4.38 1.08 -2.55
CA VAL A 138 -4.78 2.39 -3.09
C VAL A 138 -4.24 2.39 -4.52
N ALA A 139 -3.77 3.50 -5.09
CA ALA A 139 -2.99 3.46 -6.32
C ALA A 139 -1.68 2.69 -6.05
N ALA A 140 -1.50 1.56 -6.70
CA ALA A 140 -0.38 0.65 -6.44
C ALA A 140 0.07 -0.08 -7.70
N VAL A 141 1.31 -0.51 -7.70
CA VAL A 141 1.85 -1.45 -8.69
C VAL A 141 1.52 -2.86 -8.25
N ILE A 142 0.96 -3.65 -9.15
CA ILE A 142 0.64 -5.07 -8.97
C ILE A 142 1.24 -5.88 -10.12
N PRO A 143 1.46 -7.20 -9.97
CA PRO A 143 1.78 -8.07 -11.10
C PRO A 143 0.72 -7.97 -12.19
N MET A 144 1.14 -7.89 -13.47
CA MET A 144 0.23 -7.80 -14.61
C MET A 144 -0.72 -9.01 -14.67
N VAL A 145 -0.22 -10.19 -14.31
CA VAL A 145 -1.00 -11.44 -14.26
C VAL A 145 -2.12 -11.40 -13.21
N ASP A 146 -2.04 -10.52 -12.23
CA ASP A 146 -3.08 -10.35 -11.20
C ASP A 146 -4.20 -9.39 -11.62
N ARG A 147 -4.04 -8.67 -12.75
CA ARG A 147 -5.05 -7.71 -13.22
C ARG A 147 -6.45 -8.32 -13.36
N PRO A 148 -6.64 -9.55 -13.88
CA PRO A 148 -7.96 -10.16 -13.98
C PRO A 148 -8.66 -10.38 -12.65
N LEU A 149 -7.92 -10.52 -11.53
CA LEU A 149 -8.50 -10.64 -10.19
C LEU A 149 -9.29 -9.38 -9.76
N PHE A 150 -9.06 -8.26 -10.43
CA PHE A 150 -9.71 -6.98 -10.13
C PHE A 150 -10.86 -6.64 -11.09
N HIS A 151 -11.26 -7.50 -12.04
CA HIS A 151 -12.34 -7.22 -12.98
C HIS A 151 -13.65 -6.85 -12.27
N HIS A 152 -14.05 -7.60 -11.22
CA HIS A 152 -15.23 -7.29 -10.41
C HIS A 152 -15.18 -5.87 -9.78
N ARG A 153 -13.97 -5.38 -9.48
CA ARG A 153 -13.77 -4.02 -8.98
C ARG A 153 -13.82 -3.00 -10.10
N MET A 154 -13.29 -3.31 -11.27
CA MET A 154 -13.37 -2.45 -12.46
C MET A 154 -14.82 -2.21 -12.86
N GLU A 155 -15.66 -3.26 -12.87
CA GLU A 155 -17.10 -3.15 -13.10
C GLU A 155 -17.78 -2.26 -12.06
N PHE A 156 -17.54 -2.51 -10.77
CA PHE A 156 -18.07 -1.66 -9.70
C PHE A 156 -17.63 -0.18 -9.84
N MET A 157 -16.37 0.08 -10.21
CA MET A 157 -15.86 1.44 -10.40
C MET A 157 -16.46 2.10 -11.65
N ARG A 158 -16.69 1.33 -12.71
CA ARG A 158 -17.39 1.79 -13.93
C ARG A 158 -18.79 2.27 -13.58
N ASP A 159 -19.59 1.44 -12.93
CA ASP A 159 -20.97 1.75 -12.57
C ASP A 159 -21.03 2.97 -11.64
N LYS A 160 -20.16 3.01 -10.66
CA LYS A 160 -20.19 4.04 -9.62
C LYS A 160 -19.65 5.39 -10.07
N TYR A 161 -18.64 5.42 -10.92
CA TYR A 161 -17.90 6.66 -11.18
C TYR A 161 -17.86 7.06 -12.65
N LEU A 162 -17.98 6.14 -13.60
CA LEU A 162 -17.89 6.46 -15.02
C LEU A 162 -19.25 6.62 -15.67
N THR A 163 -20.17 5.65 -15.51
CA THR A 163 -21.44 5.60 -16.26
C THR A 163 -22.27 6.87 -16.07
N GLY A 164 -22.63 7.25 -14.84
CA GLY A 164 -23.41 8.46 -14.57
C GLY A 164 -22.67 9.73 -15.00
N TRP A 165 -21.38 9.81 -14.70
CA TRP A 165 -20.58 10.98 -15.05
C TRP A 165 -20.42 11.18 -16.56
N SER A 166 -20.32 10.11 -17.36
CA SER A 166 -20.25 10.20 -18.82
C SER A 166 -21.53 10.77 -19.42
N HIS A 167 -22.69 10.49 -18.83
CA HIS A 167 -23.95 11.09 -19.22
C HIS A 167 -24.02 12.59 -18.89
N GLU A 168 -23.44 13.00 -17.77
CA GLU A 168 -23.36 14.42 -17.35
C GLU A 168 -22.31 15.21 -18.19
N ASN A 169 -21.34 14.51 -18.78
CA ASN A 169 -20.26 15.08 -19.58
C ASN A 169 -20.17 14.41 -20.96
N PRO A 170 -21.20 14.59 -21.81
CA PRO A 170 -21.30 13.87 -23.07
C PRO A 170 -20.12 14.23 -24.00
N GLY A 171 -19.64 13.21 -24.70
CA GLY A 171 -18.55 13.35 -25.68
C GLY A 171 -17.13 13.41 -25.11
N VAL A 172 -16.93 13.73 -23.81
CA VAL A 172 -15.58 13.81 -23.24
C VAL A 172 -14.90 12.44 -23.19
N VAL A 173 -15.64 11.40 -22.81
CA VAL A 173 -15.12 10.02 -22.74
C VAL A 173 -14.76 9.54 -24.15
N ASP A 174 -15.66 9.69 -25.11
CA ASP A 174 -15.44 9.26 -26.49
C ASP A 174 -14.26 10.01 -27.15
N TRP A 175 -14.15 11.31 -26.88
CA TRP A 175 -13.03 12.12 -27.34
C TRP A 175 -11.70 11.64 -26.76
N VAL A 176 -11.63 11.38 -25.42
CA VAL A 176 -10.42 10.85 -24.78
C VAL A 176 -10.02 9.48 -25.34
N LEU A 177 -11.00 8.59 -25.55
CA LEU A 177 -10.76 7.28 -26.17
C LEU A 177 -10.29 7.42 -27.63
N GLY A 178 -10.82 8.41 -28.38
CA GLY A 178 -10.37 8.78 -29.71
C GLY A 178 -8.90 9.19 -29.71
N GLU A 179 -8.53 10.15 -28.87
CA GLU A 179 -7.13 10.61 -28.74
C GLU A 179 -6.18 9.44 -28.41
N LEU A 180 -6.60 8.50 -27.55
CA LEU A 180 -5.81 7.31 -27.21
C LEU A 180 -5.68 6.34 -28.39
N ARG A 181 -6.72 6.19 -29.24
CA ARG A 181 -6.64 5.36 -30.46
C ARG A 181 -5.68 5.96 -31.49
N ASP A 182 -5.73 7.29 -31.66
CA ASP A 182 -4.95 7.98 -32.68
C ASP A 182 -3.48 8.14 -32.25
N ARG A 183 -3.21 8.44 -31.00
CA ARG A 183 -1.89 8.77 -30.47
C ARG A 183 -1.20 7.63 -29.72
N GLY A 184 -1.93 6.59 -29.34
CA GLY A 184 -1.46 5.41 -28.60
C GLY A 184 -1.26 5.70 -27.11
N VAL A 185 -0.23 6.46 -26.75
CA VAL A 185 0.09 6.80 -25.34
C VAL A 185 0.00 8.30 -25.13
N VAL A 186 -0.76 8.73 -24.12
CA VAL A 186 -0.94 10.17 -23.82
C VAL A 186 -0.83 10.44 -22.32
N ARG A 187 -0.43 11.67 -21.97
CA ARG A 187 -0.52 12.22 -20.63
C ARG A 187 -1.69 13.20 -20.56
N ALA A 188 -2.27 13.35 -19.37
CA ALA A 188 -3.35 14.33 -19.20
C ALA A 188 -2.90 15.76 -19.54
N SER A 189 -1.64 16.10 -19.27
CA SER A 189 -1.03 17.40 -19.59
C SER A 189 -0.85 17.67 -21.09
N GLU A 190 -0.97 16.65 -21.93
CA GLU A 190 -0.81 16.74 -23.41
C GLU A 190 -2.13 16.87 -24.15
N LEU A 191 -3.25 16.81 -23.42
CA LEU A 191 -4.59 16.80 -23.98
C LEU A 191 -5.36 18.06 -23.55
N GLU A 192 -5.88 18.80 -24.55
CA GLU A 192 -6.76 19.94 -24.35
C GLU A 192 -8.09 19.69 -25.04
N HIS A 193 -9.15 19.51 -24.25
CA HIS A 193 -10.50 19.32 -24.82
C HIS A 193 -11.08 20.64 -25.31
N PRO A 194 -11.77 20.67 -26.49
CA PRO A 194 -12.32 21.89 -27.08
C PRO A 194 -13.31 22.66 -26.19
N SER A 195 -14.02 22.01 -25.28
CA SER A 195 -14.91 22.66 -24.31
C SER A 195 -14.22 23.41 -23.17
N GLY A 196 -12.89 23.49 -23.22
CA GLY A 196 -12.11 24.27 -22.25
C GLY A 196 -11.86 23.58 -20.91
N LYS A 197 -11.36 24.37 -19.95
CA LYS A 197 -11.19 23.91 -18.56
C LYS A 197 -12.57 23.77 -17.96
N GLY A 198 -12.94 22.56 -17.57
CA GLY A 198 -14.14 22.35 -16.78
C GLY A 198 -14.15 23.28 -15.56
N GLU A 199 -15.32 23.63 -15.05
CA GLU A 199 -15.45 24.31 -13.77
C GLU A 199 -14.81 23.42 -12.69
N GLY A 200 -13.48 23.41 -12.68
CA GLY A 200 -12.68 22.70 -11.72
C GLY A 200 -12.94 23.31 -10.38
N GLY A 201 -13.68 22.63 -9.52
CA GLY A 201 -13.73 22.94 -8.12
C GLY A 201 -12.30 23.14 -7.55
N TRP A 202 -12.15 23.48 -6.31
CA TRP A 202 -10.90 23.86 -5.63
C TRP A 202 -9.62 23.06 -6.00
N TRP A 203 -9.73 21.94 -6.74
CA TRP A 203 -8.62 21.04 -7.13
C TRP A 203 -8.15 21.20 -8.58
N GLY A 204 -8.81 21.98 -9.41
CA GLY A 204 -8.34 22.37 -10.74
C GLY A 204 -8.07 21.23 -11.74
N TRP A 205 -8.71 20.06 -11.57
CA TRP A 205 -8.58 18.98 -12.55
C TRP A 205 -9.42 19.29 -13.78
N SER A 206 -8.79 19.14 -14.97
CA SER A 206 -9.52 19.24 -16.23
C SER A 206 -10.49 18.05 -16.38
N LEU A 207 -11.54 18.23 -17.17
CA LEU A 207 -12.48 17.15 -17.53
C LEU A 207 -11.73 15.94 -18.13
N VAL A 208 -10.68 16.23 -18.93
CA VAL A 208 -9.80 15.20 -19.51
C VAL A 208 -9.11 14.36 -18.44
N LYS A 209 -8.56 15.01 -17.42
CA LYS A 209 -7.91 14.29 -16.32
C LYS A 209 -8.91 13.43 -15.54
N LEU A 210 -10.11 13.93 -15.31
CA LEU A 210 -11.18 13.18 -14.67
C LEU A 210 -11.62 11.99 -15.52
N ALA A 211 -11.78 12.16 -16.82
CA ALA A 211 -12.12 11.07 -17.75
C ALA A 211 -11.05 9.97 -17.74
N LEU A 212 -9.77 10.34 -17.88
CA LEU A 212 -8.66 9.38 -17.85
C LEU A 212 -8.61 8.58 -16.53
N GLU A 213 -8.79 9.24 -15.38
CA GLU A 213 -8.78 8.54 -14.09
C GLU A 213 -10.00 7.60 -13.92
N ARG A 214 -11.18 8.00 -14.40
CA ARG A 214 -12.38 7.16 -14.36
C ARG A 214 -12.28 5.96 -15.29
N LEU A 215 -11.77 6.16 -16.51
CA LEU A 215 -11.48 5.09 -17.45
C LEU A 215 -10.40 4.14 -16.91
N TRP A 216 -9.38 4.66 -16.21
CA TRP A 216 -8.38 3.85 -15.54
C TRP A 216 -8.97 3.01 -14.41
N LEU A 217 -9.84 3.58 -13.58
CA LEU A 217 -10.57 2.83 -12.54
C LEU A 217 -11.51 1.77 -13.14
N ALA A 218 -12.16 2.07 -14.25
CA ALA A 218 -13.03 1.15 -14.98
C ALA A 218 -12.26 0.07 -15.77
N GLY A 219 -10.94 0.22 -15.91
CA GLY A 219 -10.09 -0.74 -16.59
C GLY A 219 -10.02 -0.59 -18.11
N ASP A 220 -10.64 0.45 -18.68
CA ASP A 220 -10.60 0.73 -20.14
C ASP A 220 -9.25 1.25 -20.59
N VAL A 221 -8.58 1.98 -19.70
CA VAL A 221 -7.21 2.44 -19.90
C VAL A 221 -6.29 1.92 -18.80
N VAL A 222 -5.02 1.84 -19.13
CA VAL A 222 -3.95 1.40 -18.23
C VAL A 222 -2.84 2.43 -18.17
N THR A 223 -2.00 2.34 -17.14
CA THR A 223 -0.77 3.12 -17.06
C THR A 223 0.27 2.52 -18.01
N ALA A 224 0.73 3.32 -18.97
CA ALA A 224 1.79 2.95 -19.93
C ALA A 224 3.17 3.45 -19.50
N GLY A 225 3.29 4.03 -18.32
CA GLY A 225 4.52 4.57 -17.75
C GLY A 225 4.28 5.86 -16.99
N ARG A 226 5.39 6.46 -16.52
CA ARG A 226 5.36 7.73 -15.79
C ARG A 226 6.48 8.67 -16.25
N THR A 227 6.16 9.95 -16.39
CA THR A 227 7.13 11.01 -16.65
C THR A 227 7.05 12.04 -15.53
N ARG A 228 8.14 12.25 -14.79
CA ARG A 228 8.15 13.13 -13.60
C ARG A 228 7.02 12.82 -12.62
N PHE A 229 6.66 11.54 -12.50
CA PHE A 229 5.57 11.00 -11.72
C PHE A 229 4.15 11.25 -12.26
N GLU A 230 3.99 11.97 -13.36
CA GLU A 230 2.72 12.02 -14.09
C GLU A 230 2.50 10.70 -14.84
N ARG A 231 1.28 10.19 -14.77
CA ARG A 231 0.87 8.94 -15.42
C ARG A 231 0.66 9.15 -16.92
N SER A 232 1.26 8.27 -17.73
CA SER A 232 0.94 8.12 -19.14
C SER A 232 -0.10 7.02 -19.30
N TYR A 233 -1.09 7.22 -20.13
CA TYR A 233 -2.23 6.33 -20.33
C TYR A 233 -2.20 5.70 -21.71
N ALA A 234 -2.62 4.44 -21.80
CA ALA A 234 -2.90 3.73 -23.05
C ALA A 234 -4.22 2.99 -22.93
N LEU A 235 -4.83 2.62 -24.05
CA LEU A 235 -5.98 1.71 -24.06
C LEU A 235 -5.59 0.36 -23.49
N ALA A 236 -6.48 -0.27 -22.74
CA ALA A 236 -6.21 -1.59 -22.16
C ALA A 236 -5.94 -2.65 -23.25
N GLU A 237 -6.62 -2.56 -24.39
CA GLU A 237 -6.45 -3.45 -25.54
C GLU A 237 -5.05 -3.39 -26.18
N THR A 238 -4.32 -2.28 -26.02
CA THR A 238 -2.96 -2.10 -26.51
C THR A 238 -1.89 -2.21 -25.44
N GLY A 239 -2.25 -1.90 -24.19
CA GLY A 239 -1.32 -1.86 -23.06
C GLY A 239 -1.27 -3.13 -22.20
N VAL A 240 -2.21 -4.08 -22.40
CA VAL A 240 -2.28 -5.35 -21.67
C VAL A 240 -2.08 -6.53 -22.65
N PRO A 241 -1.27 -7.54 -22.32
CA PRO A 241 -1.18 -8.76 -23.11
C PRO A 241 -2.57 -9.38 -23.31
N ARG A 242 -2.85 -9.87 -24.53
CA ARG A 242 -4.19 -10.36 -24.93
C ARG A 242 -4.68 -11.54 -24.10
N ASP A 243 -3.79 -12.44 -23.70
CA ASP A 243 -4.08 -13.56 -22.81
C ASP A 243 -4.57 -13.07 -21.44
N ILE A 244 -3.92 -12.07 -20.86
CA ILE A 244 -4.32 -11.47 -19.59
C ILE A 244 -5.61 -10.65 -19.75
N LEU A 245 -5.72 -9.85 -20.82
CA LEU A 245 -6.90 -9.02 -21.08
C LEU A 245 -8.17 -9.86 -21.20
N ASN A 246 -8.07 -11.02 -21.88
CA ASN A 246 -9.20 -11.92 -22.15
C ASN A 246 -9.43 -12.96 -21.03
N THR A 247 -8.58 -12.99 -19.99
CA THR A 247 -8.77 -13.90 -18.86
C THR A 247 -9.96 -13.43 -18.04
N VAL A 248 -10.97 -14.29 -17.91
CA VAL A 248 -12.13 -14.08 -17.04
C VAL A 248 -12.01 -15.01 -15.84
N ILE A 249 -12.08 -14.42 -14.65
CA ILE A 249 -12.04 -15.15 -13.37
C ILE A 249 -13.36 -14.88 -12.65
N ASP A 250 -13.99 -15.93 -12.14
CA ASP A 250 -15.19 -15.80 -11.34
C ASP A 250 -14.92 -14.83 -10.14
N PRO A 251 -15.81 -13.89 -9.84
CA PRO A 251 -15.59 -12.92 -8.76
C PRO A 251 -15.32 -13.55 -7.37
N VAL A 252 -15.88 -14.73 -7.07
CA VAL A 252 -15.65 -15.43 -5.79
C VAL A 252 -14.22 -15.99 -5.78
N ASP A 253 -13.78 -16.61 -6.88
CA ASP A 253 -12.42 -17.14 -7.03
C ASP A 253 -11.37 -16.03 -7.03
N ALA A 254 -11.67 -14.92 -7.70
CA ALA A 254 -10.82 -13.74 -7.70
C ALA A 254 -10.62 -13.19 -6.28
N LYS A 255 -11.70 -13.04 -5.52
CA LYS A 255 -11.65 -12.57 -4.13
C LYS A 255 -10.91 -13.55 -3.23
N ARG A 256 -11.15 -14.86 -3.37
CA ARG A 256 -10.43 -15.91 -2.63
C ARG A 256 -8.93 -15.86 -2.91
N THR A 257 -8.54 -15.69 -4.17
CA THR A 257 -7.13 -15.54 -4.56
C THR A 257 -6.50 -14.28 -3.97
N LEU A 258 -7.19 -13.14 -3.99
CA LEU A 258 -6.69 -11.90 -3.36
C LEU A 258 -6.53 -12.05 -1.85
N VAL A 259 -7.46 -12.74 -1.17
CA VAL A 259 -7.37 -13.02 0.27
C VAL A 259 -6.19 -13.94 0.56
N ALA A 260 -5.98 -14.99 -0.22
CA ALA A 260 -4.82 -15.88 -0.09
C ALA A 260 -3.49 -15.11 -0.23
N LYS A 261 -3.39 -14.24 -1.26
CA LYS A 261 -2.23 -13.37 -1.45
C LYS A 261 -2.01 -12.40 -0.27
N ALA A 262 -3.07 -11.83 0.29
CA ALA A 262 -2.99 -10.96 1.46
C ALA A 262 -2.50 -11.72 2.69
N VAL A 263 -3.03 -12.93 2.97
CA VAL A 263 -2.58 -13.77 4.08
C VAL A 263 -1.11 -14.16 3.91
N ASN A 264 -0.70 -14.54 2.71
CA ASN A 264 0.71 -14.88 2.41
C ASN A 264 1.63 -13.67 2.63
N ALA A 265 1.27 -12.48 2.12
CA ALA A 265 2.06 -11.26 2.28
C ALA A 265 2.12 -10.78 3.74
N LEU A 266 1.06 -10.98 4.53
CA LEU A 266 1.00 -10.61 5.94
C LEU A 266 1.61 -11.67 6.87
N GLY A 267 1.66 -12.94 6.42
CA GLY A 267 2.05 -14.13 7.19
C GLY A 267 1.06 -14.51 8.26
N ILE A 268 0.58 -13.55 9.04
CA ILE A 268 -0.46 -13.67 10.07
C ILE A 268 -1.23 -12.35 10.18
N GLY A 269 -2.54 -12.42 10.31
CA GLY A 269 -3.38 -11.22 10.46
C GLY A 269 -4.80 -11.52 10.87
N THR A 270 -5.50 -10.53 11.38
CA THR A 270 -6.95 -10.59 11.64
C THR A 270 -7.71 -10.40 10.31
N VAL A 271 -9.03 -10.65 10.31
CA VAL A 271 -9.90 -10.32 9.16
C VAL A 271 -9.70 -8.86 8.72
N SER A 272 -9.58 -7.94 9.70
CA SER A 272 -9.38 -6.51 9.41
C SER A 272 -8.07 -6.23 8.68
N ASP A 273 -6.98 -6.87 9.09
CA ASP A 273 -5.67 -6.71 8.44
C ASP A 273 -5.69 -7.24 7.00
N ILE A 274 -6.30 -8.42 6.82
CA ILE A 274 -6.34 -9.12 5.54
C ILE A 274 -7.21 -8.37 4.53
N LYS A 275 -8.41 -7.93 4.93
CA LYS A 275 -9.28 -7.14 4.05
C LYS A 275 -8.65 -5.80 3.66
N ASP A 276 -7.91 -5.16 4.57
CA ASP A 276 -7.27 -3.88 4.34
C ASP A 276 -6.22 -3.97 3.22
N TYR A 277 -5.53 -5.11 3.11
CA TYR A 277 -4.45 -5.32 2.14
C TYR A 277 -4.85 -5.01 0.70
N TYR A 278 -6.05 -5.43 0.29
CA TYR A 278 -6.63 -5.16 -1.02
C TYR A 278 -7.94 -4.36 -0.97
N ARG A 279 -8.23 -3.67 0.15
CA ARG A 279 -9.46 -2.88 0.34
C ARG A 279 -10.73 -3.68 0.04
N MET A 280 -10.81 -4.89 0.57
CA MET A 280 -11.93 -5.81 0.37
C MET A 280 -13.06 -5.54 1.36
N ARG A 281 -14.24 -6.09 1.07
CA ARG A 281 -15.37 -6.07 2.01
C ARG A 281 -15.18 -7.14 3.08
N ASP A 282 -15.74 -6.88 4.25
CA ASP A 282 -15.67 -7.77 5.40
C ASP A 282 -16.24 -9.16 5.09
N ASP A 283 -17.46 -9.21 4.52
CA ASP A 283 -18.16 -10.45 4.18
C ASP A 283 -17.40 -11.28 3.13
N ASP A 284 -16.93 -10.64 2.07
CA ASP A 284 -16.13 -11.30 1.02
C ASP A 284 -14.84 -11.91 1.61
N THR A 285 -14.20 -11.18 2.55
CA THR A 285 -12.98 -11.65 3.19
C THR A 285 -13.23 -12.83 4.11
N LYS A 286 -14.32 -12.81 4.90
CA LYS A 286 -14.69 -13.91 5.80
C LYS A 286 -15.03 -15.18 5.04
N LEU A 287 -15.80 -15.06 3.95
CA LEU A 287 -16.12 -16.22 3.09
C LEU A 287 -14.86 -16.83 2.48
N ALA A 288 -14.01 -16.00 1.90
CA ALA A 288 -12.76 -16.48 1.32
C ALA A 288 -11.81 -17.11 2.36
N LEU A 289 -11.76 -16.58 3.58
CA LEU A 289 -10.98 -17.17 4.68
C LEU A 289 -11.55 -18.52 5.13
N ALA A 290 -12.87 -18.70 5.17
CA ALA A 290 -13.47 -19.98 5.47
C ALA A 290 -13.06 -21.04 4.42
N ASP A 291 -13.18 -20.72 3.13
CA ASP A 291 -12.73 -21.60 2.03
C ASP A 291 -11.24 -21.97 2.14
N LEU A 292 -10.38 -21.01 2.48
CA LEU A 292 -8.94 -21.24 2.60
C LEU A 292 -8.56 -22.06 3.84
N VAL A 293 -9.32 -21.94 4.93
CA VAL A 293 -9.17 -22.78 6.13
C VAL A 293 -9.62 -24.21 5.81
N ASP A 294 -10.75 -24.39 5.15
CA ASP A 294 -11.26 -25.72 4.75
C ASP A 294 -10.30 -26.39 3.76
N ALA A 295 -9.64 -25.61 2.90
CA ALA A 295 -8.59 -26.09 1.99
C ALA A 295 -7.25 -26.38 2.69
N GLY A 296 -7.10 -26.06 3.97
CA GLY A 296 -5.88 -26.29 4.76
C GLY A 296 -4.69 -25.42 4.35
N THR A 297 -4.90 -24.31 3.62
CA THR A 297 -3.85 -23.37 3.21
C THR A 297 -3.67 -22.21 4.21
N VAL A 298 -4.69 -21.97 5.00
CA VAL A 298 -4.71 -20.98 6.08
C VAL A 298 -5.19 -21.66 7.36
N GLU A 299 -4.55 -21.36 8.48
CA GLU A 299 -4.93 -21.85 9.78
C GLU A 299 -5.54 -20.72 10.63
N ARG A 300 -6.70 -20.99 11.27
CA ARG A 300 -7.28 -20.09 12.26
C ARG A 300 -6.58 -20.31 13.61
N VAL A 301 -5.94 -19.26 14.13
CA VAL A 301 -5.15 -19.30 15.36
C VAL A 301 -5.59 -18.22 16.35
N THR A 302 -5.22 -18.38 17.62
CA THR A 302 -5.30 -17.30 18.63
C THR A 302 -3.93 -16.69 18.85
N VAL A 303 -3.88 -15.37 18.99
CA VAL A 303 -2.67 -14.68 19.44
C VAL A 303 -2.93 -14.11 20.83
N ALA A 304 -2.06 -14.42 21.78
CA ALA A 304 -2.22 -13.95 23.15
C ALA A 304 -2.33 -12.42 23.22
N GLY A 305 -3.34 -11.91 23.91
CA GLY A 305 -3.62 -10.47 24.01
C GLY A 305 -4.37 -9.87 22.82
N TRP A 306 -4.67 -10.64 21.77
CA TRP A 306 -5.57 -10.17 20.72
C TRP A 306 -7.02 -10.55 21.04
N ASN A 307 -7.94 -9.62 20.83
CA ASN A 307 -9.37 -9.83 21.08
C ASN A 307 -10.12 -10.47 19.90
N GLN A 308 -9.44 -10.81 18.83
CA GLN A 308 -9.99 -11.42 17.63
C GLN A 308 -9.10 -12.58 17.17
N PRO A 309 -9.66 -13.60 16.52
CA PRO A 309 -8.86 -14.66 15.91
C PRO A 309 -7.96 -14.08 14.81
N ALA A 310 -6.83 -14.71 14.62
CA ALA A 310 -5.93 -14.47 13.53
C ALA A 310 -5.93 -15.64 12.54
N TYR A 311 -5.48 -15.36 11.35
CA TYR A 311 -5.34 -16.32 10.25
C TYR A 311 -3.86 -16.35 9.86
N LEU A 312 -3.29 -17.54 9.91
CA LEU A 312 -1.89 -17.84 9.68
C LEU A 312 -1.74 -18.53 8.32
N ASP A 313 -0.83 -18.05 7.49
CA ASP A 313 -0.38 -18.78 6.31
C ASP A 313 0.35 -20.06 6.76
N VAL A 314 -0.12 -21.25 6.35
CA VAL A 314 0.50 -22.53 6.70
C VAL A 314 1.94 -22.62 6.20
N GLY A 315 2.28 -21.94 5.09
CA GLY A 315 3.63 -21.79 4.55
C GLY A 315 4.50 -20.74 5.23
N ALA A 316 3.97 -20.00 6.22
CA ALA A 316 4.71 -18.91 6.83
C ALA A 316 5.96 -19.39 7.60
N ARG A 317 7.05 -18.64 7.43
CA ARG A 317 8.26 -18.86 8.24
C ARG A 317 8.02 -18.42 9.69
N MET A 318 8.48 -19.23 10.63
CA MET A 318 8.38 -18.97 12.07
C MET A 318 9.76 -18.76 12.68
N PRO A 319 10.43 -17.63 12.44
CA PRO A 319 11.79 -17.41 12.89
C PRO A 319 11.88 -17.23 14.41
N ARG A 320 12.93 -17.74 15.01
CA ARG A 320 13.23 -17.53 16.45
C ARG A 320 13.64 -16.10 16.75
N ARG A 321 14.30 -15.44 15.76
CA ARG A 321 14.72 -14.03 15.83
C ARG A 321 14.65 -13.39 14.45
N ILE A 322 14.56 -12.08 14.42
CA ILE A 322 14.72 -11.22 13.24
C ILE A 322 15.92 -10.32 13.53
N GLU A 323 16.88 -10.28 12.65
CA GLU A 323 17.97 -9.30 12.67
C GLU A 323 17.74 -8.35 11.50
N SER A 324 17.42 -7.10 11.80
CA SER A 324 17.09 -6.09 10.80
C SER A 324 17.40 -4.69 11.32
N ALA A 325 17.71 -3.78 10.41
CA ALA A 325 17.63 -2.34 10.66
C ALA A 325 17.07 -1.68 9.39
N ALA A 326 15.95 -1.00 9.50
CA ALA A 326 15.29 -0.42 8.34
C ALA A 326 14.54 0.88 8.67
N LEU A 327 14.57 1.83 7.72
CA LEU A 327 13.63 2.94 7.66
C LEU A 327 12.41 2.51 6.84
N LEU A 328 11.23 2.61 7.43
CA LEU A 328 10.00 2.19 6.76
C LEU A 328 9.29 3.40 6.16
N SER A 329 8.81 3.25 4.93
CA SER A 329 7.90 4.22 4.34
C SER A 329 6.57 4.21 5.11
N PRO A 330 5.89 5.36 5.29
CA PRO A 330 4.50 5.37 5.79
C PRO A 330 3.53 4.53 4.96
N PHE A 331 3.91 4.20 3.73
CA PHE A 331 3.15 3.42 2.77
C PHE A 331 3.65 1.97 2.63
N ASP A 332 4.56 1.56 3.52
CA ASP A 332 5.05 0.19 3.56
C ASP A 332 3.99 -0.75 4.15
N PRO A 333 3.76 -1.95 3.58
CA PRO A 333 2.79 -2.92 4.09
C PRO A 333 2.99 -3.32 5.56
N ILE A 334 4.20 -3.14 6.10
CA ILE A 334 4.48 -3.40 7.53
C ILE A 334 3.72 -2.41 8.41
N VAL A 335 3.60 -1.12 7.98
CA VAL A 335 3.14 -0.04 8.86
C VAL A 335 1.93 0.76 8.36
N TRP A 336 1.38 0.47 7.19
CA TRP A 336 0.28 1.28 6.63
C TRP A 336 -1.06 1.11 7.39
N GLU A 337 -1.30 -0.05 8.06
CA GLU A 337 -2.51 -0.31 8.84
C GLU A 337 -2.24 -0.04 10.34
N ARG A 338 -3.01 0.89 10.94
CA ARG A 338 -2.73 1.46 12.26
C ARG A 338 -3.00 0.52 13.41
N GLU A 339 -4.13 -0.17 13.38
CA GLU A 339 -4.53 -1.11 14.45
C GLU A 339 -3.60 -2.33 14.46
N ARG A 340 -3.11 -2.73 13.28
CA ARG A 340 -2.09 -3.76 13.17
C ARG A 340 -0.76 -3.31 13.78
N ASN A 341 -0.34 -2.06 13.52
CA ASN A 341 0.88 -1.50 14.13
C ASN A 341 0.80 -1.51 15.65
N LEU A 342 -0.34 -1.11 16.20
CA LEU A 342 -0.55 -1.11 17.64
C LEU A 342 -0.48 -2.54 18.20
N ARG A 343 -1.13 -3.51 17.58
CA ARG A 343 -1.13 -4.91 18.02
C ARG A 343 0.23 -5.60 17.90
N LEU A 344 0.98 -5.35 16.83
CA LEU A 344 2.25 -6.02 16.59
C LEU A 344 3.43 -5.36 17.29
N PHE A 345 3.45 -4.02 17.35
CA PHE A 345 4.63 -3.26 17.74
C PHE A 345 4.40 -2.32 18.93
N ASP A 346 3.19 -2.26 19.48
CA ASP A 346 2.78 -1.21 20.45
C ASP A 346 3.13 0.19 19.93
N PHE A 347 2.89 0.42 18.63
CA PHE A 347 3.34 1.59 17.91
C PHE A 347 2.15 2.39 17.36
N HIS A 348 1.90 3.54 17.96
CA HIS A 348 0.88 4.48 17.52
C HIS A 348 1.43 5.35 16.38
N TYR A 349 1.01 5.06 15.14
CA TYR A 349 1.55 5.73 13.97
C TYR A 349 0.50 6.47 13.15
N ARG A 350 0.82 7.75 12.87
CA ARG A 350 0.09 8.58 11.92
C ARG A 350 1.07 9.56 11.29
N ILE A 351 1.16 9.56 9.96
CA ILE A 351 1.92 10.58 9.25
C ILE A 351 1.26 11.95 9.39
N GLU A 352 2.05 13.01 9.63
CA GLU A 352 1.55 14.35 9.95
C GLU A 352 1.62 15.33 8.76
N ILE A 353 1.77 14.85 7.52
CA ILE A 353 1.83 15.69 6.31
C ILE A 353 0.59 16.58 6.12
N TYR A 354 -0.56 16.17 6.65
CA TYR A 354 -1.82 16.93 6.61
C TYR A 354 -2.09 17.72 7.90
N THR A 355 -1.24 17.59 8.91
CA THR A 355 -1.34 18.29 10.16
C THR A 355 -0.69 19.68 9.98
N PRO A 356 -1.37 20.78 10.36
CA PRO A 356 -0.75 22.11 10.38
C PRO A 356 0.54 22.10 11.20
N GLU A 357 1.55 22.81 10.72
CA GLU A 357 2.90 22.79 11.32
C GLU A 357 2.94 22.97 12.84
N PRO A 358 2.21 23.94 13.45
CA PRO A 358 2.24 24.14 14.90
C PRO A 358 1.65 22.96 15.71
N LYS A 359 0.90 22.06 15.05
CA LYS A 359 0.26 20.91 15.68
C LYS A 359 1.01 19.59 15.42
N ARG A 360 2.14 19.64 14.70
CA ARG A 360 2.96 18.46 14.44
C ARG A 360 3.80 18.13 15.66
N ILE A 361 3.68 16.89 16.13
CA ILE A 361 4.44 16.36 17.26
C ILE A 361 5.78 15.82 16.77
N TYR A 362 5.72 14.89 15.82
CA TYR A 362 6.88 14.10 15.40
C TYR A 362 7.59 14.66 14.16
N GLY A 363 6.94 15.48 13.35
CA GLY A 363 7.51 16.04 12.12
C GLY A 363 6.55 15.96 10.94
N TYR A 364 7.03 16.34 9.76
CA TYR A 364 6.22 16.37 8.55
C TYR A 364 6.11 15.00 7.88
N TYR A 365 7.26 14.32 7.70
CA TYR A 365 7.37 13.03 7.01
C TYR A 365 8.19 12.05 7.85
N SER A 366 7.67 11.75 9.04
CA SER A 366 8.35 10.84 9.98
C SER A 366 8.31 9.40 9.49
N LEU A 367 9.48 8.78 9.40
CA LEU A 367 9.69 7.40 9.00
C LEU A 367 9.85 6.52 10.24
N PRO A 368 9.05 5.45 10.43
CA PRO A 368 9.29 4.47 11.48
C PRO A 368 10.65 3.79 11.31
N VAL A 369 11.34 3.57 12.42
CA VAL A 369 12.65 2.89 12.48
C VAL A 369 12.45 1.50 13.06
N LEU A 370 12.64 0.48 12.24
CA LEU A 370 12.64 -0.91 12.65
C LEU A 370 14.08 -1.31 13.04
N VAL A 371 14.26 -1.86 14.23
CA VAL A 371 15.50 -2.55 14.64
C VAL A 371 15.10 -3.92 15.16
N ASP A 372 15.67 -4.96 14.56
CA ASP A 372 15.33 -6.35 14.79
C ASP A 372 13.83 -6.60 14.58
N ASP A 373 13.06 -6.97 15.58
CA ASP A 373 11.62 -7.17 15.47
C ASP A 373 10.78 -6.07 16.16
N GLN A 374 11.39 -4.88 16.44
CA GLN A 374 10.72 -3.78 17.13
C GLN A 374 10.81 -2.47 16.34
N ILE A 375 9.76 -1.66 16.37
CA ILE A 375 9.83 -0.27 15.92
C ILE A 375 10.31 0.56 17.11
N VAL A 376 11.55 1.02 17.04
CA VAL A 376 12.29 1.63 18.15
C VAL A 376 12.25 3.16 18.16
N GLY A 377 11.76 3.76 17.09
CA GLY A 377 11.70 5.22 16.95
C GLY A 377 11.09 5.66 15.65
N ARG A 378 11.08 6.96 15.46
CA ARG A 378 10.66 7.63 14.23
C ARG A 378 11.57 8.79 13.91
N ILE A 379 11.91 8.96 12.63
CA ILE A 379 12.84 9.99 12.17
C ILE A 379 12.19 10.75 11.01
N ASP A 380 12.08 12.08 11.13
CA ASP A 380 11.66 12.93 10.03
C ASP A 380 12.87 13.30 9.17
N LEU A 381 12.90 12.79 7.96
CA LEU A 381 13.98 13.01 7.01
C LEU A 381 13.54 13.90 5.85
N LYS A 382 14.42 14.83 5.49
CA LYS A 382 14.29 15.66 4.28
C LYS A 382 15.52 15.50 3.39
N ASN A 383 15.29 15.23 2.13
CA ASN A 383 16.34 15.20 1.10
C ASN A 383 16.52 16.61 0.53
N ASP A 384 17.58 17.30 0.92
CA ASP A 384 17.98 18.57 0.33
C ASP A 384 18.85 18.30 -0.90
N ARG A 385 18.16 18.04 -2.03
CA ARG A 385 18.78 17.63 -3.31
C ARG A 385 19.69 18.71 -3.90
N GLN A 386 19.42 19.99 -3.61
CA GLN A 386 20.22 21.10 -4.15
C GLN A 386 21.59 21.16 -3.47
N ASN A 387 21.61 20.97 -2.14
CA ASN A 387 22.82 21.04 -1.34
C ASN A 387 23.45 19.65 -1.13
N ARG A 388 22.84 18.58 -1.62
CA ARG A 388 23.24 17.18 -1.40
C ARG A 388 23.36 16.81 0.09
N VAL A 389 22.41 17.28 0.90
CA VAL A 389 22.39 17.09 2.35
C VAL A 389 21.21 16.23 2.75
N LEU A 390 21.44 15.21 3.58
CA LEU A 390 20.40 14.55 4.34
C LEU A 390 20.10 15.36 5.62
N ARG A 391 18.90 15.92 5.73
CA ARG A 391 18.49 16.64 6.93
C ARG A 391 17.65 15.75 7.83
N VAL A 392 18.16 15.47 9.02
CA VAL A 392 17.44 14.84 10.13
C VAL A 392 16.67 15.96 10.84
N GLN A 393 15.40 16.18 10.45
CA GLN A 393 14.56 17.27 10.97
C GLN A 393 14.13 17.02 12.42
N SER A 394 13.85 15.75 12.76
CA SER A 394 13.57 15.32 14.12
C SER A 394 13.82 13.82 14.26
N ALA A 395 14.13 13.38 15.49
CA ALA A 395 14.27 11.98 15.83
C ALA A 395 13.71 11.72 17.23
N TRP A 396 12.82 10.71 17.32
CA TRP A 396 12.08 10.40 18.54
C TRP A 396 12.24 8.91 18.86
N ARG A 397 12.45 8.61 20.13
CA ARG A 397 12.58 7.25 20.65
C ARG A 397 11.19 6.72 21.02
N GLU A 398 10.93 5.46 20.74
CA GLU A 398 9.75 4.80 21.30
C GLU A 398 10.04 4.32 22.74
N PRO A 399 9.04 4.29 23.64
CA PRO A 399 9.25 3.99 25.07
C PRO A 399 9.93 2.65 25.36
N HIS A 400 9.71 1.66 24.50
CA HIS A 400 10.27 0.31 24.65
C HIS A 400 11.63 0.12 23.96
N ALA A 401 12.18 1.16 23.34
CA ALA A 401 13.47 1.08 22.66
C ALA A 401 14.62 0.93 23.69
N THR A 402 15.51 -0.01 23.44
CA THR A 402 16.67 -0.24 24.29
C THR A 402 17.67 0.91 24.24
N PRO A 403 18.37 1.21 25.34
CA PRO A 403 19.52 2.14 25.31
C PRO A 403 20.58 1.69 24.30
N GLY A 404 21.21 2.65 23.62
CA GLY A 404 22.23 2.34 22.61
C GLY A 404 21.66 2.02 21.21
N VAL A 405 20.35 2.15 21.01
CA VAL A 405 19.69 1.90 19.70
C VAL A 405 20.25 2.80 18.59
N GLU A 406 20.75 3.97 18.94
CA GLU A 406 21.40 4.90 18.01
C GLU A 406 22.59 4.27 17.27
N GLN A 407 23.31 3.33 17.89
CA GLN A 407 24.41 2.61 17.26
C GLN A 407 23.95 1.69 16.11
N ARG A 408 22.68 1.25 16.13
CA ARG A 408 22.05 0.49 15.05
C ARG A 408 21.44 1.39 13.98
N ILE A 409 21.04 2.62 14.35
CA ILE A 409 20.41 3.58 13.46
C ILE A 409 21.44 4.36 12.64
N VAL A 410 22.59 4.71 13.20
CA VAL A 410 23.61 5.49 12.48
C VAL A 410 24.09 4.79 11.20
N PRO A 411 24.42 3.48 11.16
CA PRO A 411 24.75 2.79 9.90
C PRO A 411 23.62 2.80 8.88
N LEU A 412 22.36 2.81 9.34
CA LEU A 412 21.20 2.91 8.46
C LEU A 412 21.10 4.31 7.83
N LEU A 413 21.34 5.38 8.59
CA LEU A 413 21.41 6.75 8.08
C LEU A 413 22.57 6.92 7.08
N GLU A 414 23.72 6.34 7.34
CA GLU A 414 24.86 6.32 6.40
C GLU A 414 24.47 5.64 5.08
N SER A 415 23.90 4.44 5.18
CA SER A 415 23.47 3.67 4.00
C SER A 415 22.45 4.42 3.15
N VAL A 416 21.44 5.03 3.79
CA VAL A 416 20.40 5.77 3.06
C VAL A 416 20.93 7.09 2.50
N SER A 417 21.85 7.74 3.20
CA SER A 417 22.52 8.95 2.73
C SER A 417 23.36 8.68 1.48
N ALA A 418 24.17 7.63 1.52
CA ALA A 418 24.96 7.17 0.38
C ALA A 418 24.09 6.76 -0.80
N TRP A 419 23.00 6.02 -0.55
CA TRP A 419 22.06 5.62 -1.60
C TRP A 419 21.39 6.80 -2.30
N GLN A 420 21.17 7.91 -1.58
CA GLN A 420 20.61 9.14 -2.13
C GLN A 420 21.68 10.07 -2.74
N GLY A 421 22.97 9.76 -2.59
CA GLY A 421 24.06 10.58 -3.11
C GLY A 421 24.30 11.86 -2.31
N HIS A 422 23.99 11.87 -1.00
CA HIS A 422 24.30 13.00 -0.14
C HIS A 422 25.80 13.07 0.21
N GLU A 423 26.30 14.28 0.38
CA GLU A 423 27.67 14.57 0.80
C GLU A 423 27.80 14.75 2.31
N SER A 424 26.69 15.12 2.96
CA SER A 424 26.67 15.35 4.41
C SER A 424 25.31 15.01 5.01
N VAL A 425 25.31 14.86 6.34
CA VAL A 425 24.12 14.66 7.17
C VAL A 425 24.08 15.75 8.23
N GLU A 426 22.95 16.47 8.29
CA GLU A 426 22.74 17.55 9.27
C GLU A 426 21.58 17.20 10.22
N PHE A 427 21.75 17.54 11.49
CA PHE A 427 20.77 17.29 12.54
C PHE A 427 20.18 18.61 13.03
N ALA A 428 18.86 18.75 12.96
CA ALA A 428 18.14 19.94 13.46
C ALA A 428 17.93 19.94 14.99
N GLY A 429 18.31 18.86 15.67
CA GLY A 429 18.29 18.76 17.13
C GLY A 429 16.91 18.54 17.77
N ARG A 430 15.84 18.37 17.01
CA ARG A 430 14.49 18.19 17.53
C ARG A 430 14.22 16.69 17.84
N GLY A 431 13.63 16.43 19.02
CA GLY A 431 13.29 15.09 19.51
C GLY A 431 14.36 14.51 20.44
N ASP A 432 13.93 13.64 21.34
CA ASP A 432 14.74 13.06 22.42
C ASP A 432 15.85 12.12 21.93
N LEU A 433 15.70 11.55 20.73
CA LEU A 433 16.73 10.70 20.11
C LEU A 433 17.77 11.51 19.31
N SER A 434 17.46 12.75 18.92
CA SER A 434 18.26 13.53 17.97
C SER A 434 19.69 13.79 18.47
N ALA A 435 19.84 14.23 19.73
CA ALA A 435 21.16 14.50 20.32
C ALA A 435 22.01 13.22 20.41
N HIS A 436 21.41 12.09 20.75
CA HIS A 436 22.10 10.80 20.83
C HIS A 436 22.57 10.31 19.45
N LEU A 437 21.72 10.46 18.42
CA LEU A 437 22.08 10.14 17.04
C LEU A 437 23.22 11.02 16.54
N GLN A 438 23.15 12.33 16.81
CA GLN A 438 24.21 13.28 16.42
C GLN A 438 25.53 12.95 17.10
N ALA A 439 25.52 12.67 18.41
CA ALA A 439 26.71 12.27 19.14
C ALA A 439 27.30 10.96 18.59
N ALA A 440 26.47 9.95 18.37
CA ALA A 440 26.89 8.67 17.78
C ALA A 440 27.40 8.81 16.33
N TRP A 441 26.85 9.74 15.55
CA TRP A 441 27.32 10.07 14.20
C TRP A 441 28.72 10.64 14.21
N HIS A 442 29.02 11.61 15.11
CA HIS A 442 30.32 12.25 15.18
C HIS A 442 31.42 11.42 15.91
N ALA A 443 31.03 10.37 16.62
CA ALA A 443 31.96 9.46 17.28
C ALA A 443 32.59 8.42 16.32
N ARG A 444 32.20 8.44 15.05
CA ARG A 444 32.75 7.57 13.97
C ARG A 444 33.76 8.34 13.13
#